data_bac6e7fbab4d931504bf598607d0c14b
#
_entry.id   bac6e7fbab4d931504bf598607d0c14b
#
_cell.length_a   1.000
_cell.length_b   1.000
_cell.length_c   1.000
_cell.angle_alpha   90.00
_cell.angle_beta   90.00
_cell.angle_gamma   90.00
#
_symmetry.space_group_name_H-M   'P 1'
#
loop_
_entity.id
_entity.type
_entity.pdbx_description
1 polymer ?
#
loop_
_entity_poly.entity_id
_entity_poly.type
_entity_poly.pdbx_seq_one_letter_code
_entity_poly.pdbx_strand_id
1 'polypeptide(L)'
;MSEAQRQRVDYELRGKTLQVYLYLLKYGKAVGVREIQKELGFSSPSVAFHHLDKLVGLGVVEKDQYERYVLARKVDSGILHSFVSIGGLTLPRLGFYAAFFTTIAAAYLIVNRNLLDLYALIGTTGGAAVFWYEAWRVWRRKPF
;
A
#
# COMPACT_ATOMS: atom_id res chain seq x y z
N MET A 1 11.56 20.08 -3.68
CA MET A 1 11.00 19.77 -2.36
C MET A 1 12.15 19.55 -1.39
N SER A 2 12.20 20.27 -0.26
CA SER A 2 13.25 20.09 0.76
C SER A 2 13.07 18.72 1.46
N GLU A 3 14.15 18.18 2.06
CA GLU A 3 14.06 16.93 2.85
C GLU A 3 13.04 17.01 3.98
N ALA A 4 13.00 18.14 4.69
CA ALA A 4 12.02 18.41 5.74
C ALA A 4 10.57 18.34 5.21
N GLN A 5 10.33 18.79 3.99
CA GLN A 5 9.02 18.73 3.35
C GLN A 5 8.65 17.32 2.93
N ARG A 6 9.61 16.49 2.49
CA ARG A 6 9.40 15.06 2.21
C ARG A 6 9.05 14.31 3.48
N GLN A 7 9.80 14.48 4.55
CA GLN A 7 9.53 13.83 5.85
C GLN A 7 8.14 14.19 6.39
N ARG A 8 7.73 15.45 6.24
CA ARG A 8 6.39 15.90 6.65
C ARG A 8 5.29 15.22 5.82
N VAL A 9 5.47 15.14 4.51
CA VAL A 9 4.53 14.45 3.61
C VAL A 9 4.43 12.97 3.97
N ASP A 10 5.54 12.28 4.18
CA ASP A 10 5.56 10.86 4.56
C ASP A 10 4.90 10.59 5.92
N TYR A 11 5.06 11.51 6.86
CA TYR A 11 4.41 11.41 8.17
C TYR A 11 2.89 11.61 8.09
N GLU A 12 2.43 12.55 7.27
CA GLU A 12 1.03 12.94 7.13
C GLU A 12 0.24 12.03 6.17
N LEU A 13 0.93 11.37 5.22
CA LEU A 13 0.35 10.42 4.28
C LEU A 13 0.12 9.06 4.93
N ARG A 14 -0.82 8.99 5.89
CA ARG A 14 -1.17 7.76 6.61
C ARG A 14 -2.69 7.57 6.69
N GLY A 15 -3.11 6.33 6.89
CA GLY A 15 -4.52 5.98 7.09
C GLY A 15 -5.43 6.52 5.98
N LYS A 16 -6.51 7.19 6.35
CA LYS A 16 -7.52 7.72 5.41
C LYS A 16 -6.97 8.79 4.46
N THR A 17 -5.99 9.61 4.88
CA THR A 17 -5.34 10.59 4.00
C THR A 17 -4.58 9.90 2.87
N LEU A 18 -3.90 8.81 3.18
CA LEU A 18 -3.22 7.99 2.16
C LEU A 18 -4.23 7.34 1.20
N GLN A 19 -5.38 6.87 1.70
CA GLN A 19 -6.45 6.32 0.84
C GLN A 19 -6.93 7.34 -0.19
N VAL A 20 -7.20 8.57 0.24
CA VAL A 20 -7.61 9.66 -0.66
C VAL A 20 -6.53 9.95 -1.71
N TYR A 21 -5.28 10.03 -1.28
CA TYR A 21 -4.15 10.23 -2.19
C TYR A 21 -4.02 9.13 -3.25
N LEU A 22 -4.08 7.85 -2.82
CA LEU A 22 -4.01 6.70 -3.72
C LEU A 22 -5.18 6.64 -4.69
N TYR A 23 -6.38 7.01 -4.23
CA TYR A 23 -7.55 7.12 -5.09
C TYR A 23 -7.33 8.17 -6.19
N LEU A 24 -6.90 9.39 -5.83
CA LEU A 24 -6.58 10.44 -6.79
C LEU A 24 -5.48 10.02 -7.78
N LEU A 25 -4.45 9.32 -7.28
CA LEU A 25 -3.35 8.81 -8.10
C LEU A 25 -3.83 7.77 -9.13
N LYS A 26 -4.73 6.88 -8.71
CA LYS A 26 -5.30 5.83 -9.57
C LYS A 26 -6.29 6.40 -10.58
N TYR A 27 -7.13 7.33 -10.14
CA TYR A 27 -8.20 7.89 -10.97
C TYR A 27 -7.66 8.86 -12.03
N GLY A 28 -6.64 9.65 -11.70
CA GLY A 28 -5.92 10.51 -12.63
C GLY A 28 -6.71 11.70 -13.20
N LYS A 29 -7.90 11.98 -12.65
CA LYS A 29 -8.79 13.06 -13.06
C LYS A 29 -9.19 13.91 -11.86
N ALA A 30 -9.75 15.10 -12.11
CA ALA A 30 -10.29 15.94 -11.05
C ALA A 30 -11.55 15.33 -10.43
N VAL A 31 -11.61 15.28 -9.10
CA VAL A 31 -12.63 14.57 -8.32
C VAL A 31 -13.28 15.51 -7.30
N GLY A 32 -14.60 15.39 -7.11
CA GLY A 32 -15.35 16.15 -6.11
C GLY A 32 -15.33 15.50 -4.73
N VAL A 33 -15.56 16.31 -3.68
CA VAL A 33 -15.62 15.82 -2.28
C VAL A 33 -16.64 14.70 -2.08
N ARG A 34 -17.85 14.84 -2.65
CA ARG A 34 -18.90 13.84 -2.53
C ARG A 34 -18.58 12.53 -3.25
N GLU A 35 -17.86 12.61 -4.35
CA GLU A 35 -17.39 11.47 -5.09
C GLU A 35 -16.39 10.66 -4.25
N ILE A 36 -15.39 11.33 -3.67
CA ILE A 36 -14.42 10.71 -2.76
C ILE A 36 -15.11 10.12 -1.52
N GLN A 37 -16.08 10.84 -0.95
CA GLN A 37 -16.85 10.32 0.17
C GLN A 37 -17.51 9.00 -0.17
N LYS A 38 -18.21 8.93 -1.30
CA LYS A 38 -18.94 7.75 -1.74
C LYS A 38 -18.02 6.58 -2.07
N GLU A 39 -16.98 6.83 -2.86
CA GLU A 39 -16.05 5.81 -3.33
C GLU A 39 -15.21 5.19 -2.20
N LEU A 40 -14.79 6.01 -1.24
CA LEU A 40 -13.99 5.55 -0.09
C LEU A 40 -14.83 5.21 1.15
N GLY A 41 -16.16 5.29 1.07
CA GLY A 41 -17.05 4.93 2.16
C GLY A 41 -16.91 5.80 3.41
N PHE A 42 -16.60 7.10 3.25
CA PHE A 42 -16.50 8.00 4.40
C PHE A 42 -17.87 8.34 4.96
N SER A 43 -17.94 8.47 6.28
CA SER A 43 -19.18 8.73 7.04
C SER A 43 -19.85 10.04 6.66
N SER A 44 -19.09 11.04 6.20
CA SER A 44 -19.62 12.34 5.78
C SER A 44 -18.74 13.02 4.74
N PRO A 45 -19.28 13.97 3.94
CA PRO A 45 -18.49 14.81 3.05
C PRO A 45 -17.41 15.61 3.78
N SER A 46 -17.68 16.05 5.02
CA SER A 46 -16.73 16.82 5.84
C SER A 46 -15.47 16.01 6.16
N VAL A 47 -15.58 14.70 6.38
CA VAL A 47 -14.43 13.83 6.58
C VAL A 47 -13.59 13.74 5.30
N ALA A 48 -14.21 13.56 4.14
CA ALA A 48 -13.51 13.57 2.86
C ALA A 48 -12.81 14.90 2.60
N PHE A 49 -13.52 16.01 2.85
CA PHE A 49 -12.98 17.37 2.72
C PHE A 49 -11.75 17.59 3.60
N HIS A 50 -11.82 17.18 4.88
CA HIS A 50 -10.69 17.31 5.80
C HIS A 50 -9.41 16.63 5.28
N HIS A 51 -9.53 15.41 4.72
CA HIS A 51 -8.38 14.71 4.16
C HIS A 51 -7.88 15.32 2.85
N LEU A 52 -8.78 15.86 2.03
CA LEU A 52 -8.41 16.60 0.81
C LEU A 52 -7.71 17.92 1.13
N ASP A 53 -8.25 18.69 2.08
CA ASP A 53 -7.65 19.95 2.54
C ASP A 53 -6.24 19.74 3.10
N LYS A 54 -6.06 18.65 3.86
CA LYS A 54 -4.75 18.24 4.34
C LYS A 54 -3.78 17.94 3.18
N LEU A 55 -4.21 17.27 2.13
CA LEU A 55 -3.41 17.00 0.93
C LEU A 55 -3.08 18.28 0.14
N VAL A 56 -4.00 19.23 0.10
CA VAL A 56 -3.74 20.58 -0.47
C VAL A 56 -2.68 21.32 0.35
N GLY A 57 -2.79 21.32 1.68
CA GLY A 57 -1.80 21.91 2.58
C GLY A 57 -0.39 21.29 2.45
N LEU A 58 -0.30 20.03 2.02
CA LEU A 58 0.96 19.36 1.71
C LEU A 58 1.48 19.65 0.29
N GLY A 59 0.71 20.33 -0.56
CA GLY A 59 1.06 20.68 -1.94
C GLY A 59 1.10 19.46 -2.87
N VAL A 60 0.43 18.37 -2.53
CA VAL A 60 0.34 17.16 -3.37
C VAL A 60 -0.95 17.11 -4.19
N VAL A 61 -1.96 17.86 -3.76
CA VAL A 61 -3.24 18.04 -4.43
C VAL A 61 -3.53 19.52 -4.58
N GLU A 62 -4.18 19.91 -5.65
CA GLU A 62 -4.65 21.27 -5.89
C GLU A 62 -6.12 21.27 -6.31
N LYS A 63 -6.78 22.42 -6.19
CA LYS A 63 -8.13 22.64 -6.69
C LYS A 63 -8.11 23.18 -8.11
N ASP A 64 -8.96 22.62 -8.97
CA ASP A 64 -9.19 23.18 -10.30
C ASP A 64 -10.16 24.38 -10.24
N GLN A 65 -10.40 24.99 -11.39
CA GLN A 65 -11.33 26.13 -11.54
C GLN A 65 -12.80 25.78 -11.19
N TYR A 66 -13.13 24.51 -11.05
CA TYR A 66 -14.45 23.99 -10.70
C TYR A 66 -14.53 23.49 -9.25
N GLU A 67 -13.61 23.90 -8.39
CA GLU A 67 -13.52 23.46 -6.98
C GLU A 67 -13.33 21.94 -6.82
N ARG A 68 -12.85 21.25 -7.86
CA ARG A 68 -12.53 19.82 -7.81
C ARG A 68 -11.06 19.63 -7.50
N TYR A 69 -10.72 18.49 -6.95
CA TYR A 69 -9.39 18.16 -6.49
C TYR A 69 -8.66 17.31 -7.52
N VAL A 70 -7.46 17.74 -7.89
CA VAL A 70 -6.60 17.05 -8.85
C VAL A 70 -5.21 16.85 -8.24
N LEU A 71 -4.55 15.78 -8.64
CA LEU A 71 -3.19 15.51 -8.19
C LEU A 71 -2.22 16.53 -8.81
N ALA A 72 -1.66 17.41 -7.99
CA ALA A 72 -0.66 18.40 -8.41
C ALA A 72 0.72 17.77 -8.56
N ARG A 73 1.05 16.82 -7.68
CA ARG A 73 2.36 16.17 -7.65
C ARG A 73 2.28 14.72 -7.21
N LYS A 74 2.99 13.85 -7.93
CA LYS A 74 3.24 12.48 -7.47
C LYS A 74 4.32 12.51 -6.39
N VAL A 75 3.98 11.98 -5.23
CA VAL A 75 4.93 11.85 -4.12
C VAL A 75 5.58 10.48 -4.22
N ASP A 76 6.90 10.49 -4.31
CA ASP A 76 7.72 9.28 -4.21
C ASP A 76 7.93 8.97 -2.72
N SER A 77 6.85 8.50 -2.07
CA SER A 77 6.92 8.14 -0.66
C SER A 77 7.40 6.69 -0.52
N GLY A 78 8.29 6.45 0.44
CA GLY A 78 8.80 5.11 0.73
C GLY A 78 7.70 4.07 1.01
N ILE A 79 6.49 4.53 1.36
CA ILE A 79 5.31 3.69 1.56
C ILE A 79 4.84 3.07 0.23
N LEU A 80 4.92 3.81 -0.90
CA LEU A 80 4.54 3.29 -2.22
C LEU A 80 5.52 2.20 -2.71
N HIS A 81 6.79 2.27 -2.31
CA HIS A 81 7.79 1.26 -2.65
C HIS A 81 7.58 -0.09 -1.93
N SER A 82 6.77 -0.13 -0.87
CA SER A 82 6.45 -1.36 -0.14
C SER A 82 5.42 -2.24 -0.85
N PHE A 83 4.81 -1.76 -1.93
CA PHE A 83 3.83 -2.49 -2.72
C PHE A 83 4.28 -2.64 -4.17
N VAL A 84 4.13 -3.85 -4.71
CA VAL A 84 4.34 -4.13 -6.14
C VAL A 84 2.97 -4.28 -6.78
N SER A 85 2.70 -3.47 -7.80
CA SER A 85 1.49 -3.59 -8.62
C SER A 85 1.79 -4.43 -9.84
N ILE A 86 1.20 -5.63 -9.90
CA ILE A 86 1.30 -6.54 -11.05
C ILE A 86 -0.13 -6.76 -11.57
N GLY A 87 -0.42 -6.31 -12.79
CA GLY A 87 -1.70 -6.53 -13.45
C GLY A 87 -2.93 -5.94 -12.71
N GLY A 88 -2.75 -4.81 -12.00
CA GLY A 88 -3.82 -4.17 -11.24
C GLY A 88 -4.02 -4.73 -9.82
N LEU A 89 -3.28 -5.76 -9.43
CA LEU A 89 -3.29 -6.33 -8.09
C LEU A 89 -2.13 -5.75 -7.28
N THR A 90 -2.45 -5.03 -6.21
CA THR A 90 -1.45 -4.44 -5.29
C THR A 90 -1.11 -5.46 -4.22
N LEU A 91 -0.01 -6.18 -4.40
CA LEU A 91 0.47 -7.18 -3.44
C LEU A 91 1.61 -6.60 -2.58
N PRO A 92 1.63 -6.92 -1.27
CA PRO A 92 2.80 -6.61 -0.46
C PRO A 92 3.98 -7.44 -0.95
N ARG A 93 5.15 -6.81 -1.09
CA ARG A 93 6.40 -7.47 -1.53
C ARG A 93 6.71 -8.72 -0.71
N LEU A 94 6.36 -8.71 0.57
CA LEU A 94 6.51 -9.83 1.50
C LEU A 94 5.66 -11.06 1.12
N GLY A 95 4.49 -10.86 0.49
CA GLY A 95 3.67 -11.97 -0.02
C GLY A 95 4.35 -12.74 -1.15
N PHE A 96 5.14 -12.05 -1.98
CA PHE A 96 5.93 -12.69 -3.02
C PHE A 96 7.03 -13.58 -2.42
N TYR A 97 7.74 -13.10 -1.40
CA TYR A 97 8.74 -13.91 -0.71
C TYR A 97 8.11 -15.09 0.02
N ALA A 98 6.95 -14.92 0.64
CA ALA A 98 6.22 -16.00 1.28
C ALA A 98 5.88 -17.11 0.28
N ALA A 99 5.35 -16.77 -0.90
CA ALA A 99 5.06 -17.72 -1.97
C ALA A 99 6.31 -18.44 -2.47
N PHE A 100 7.41 -17.70 -2.66
CA PHE A 100 8.70 -18.25 -3.10
C PHE A 100 9.23 -19.29 -2.10
N PHE A 101 9.29 -18.97 -0.81
CA PHE A 101 9.75 -19.92 0.21
C PHE A 101 8.82 -21.12 0.35
N THR A 102 7.51 -20.94 0.20
CA THR A 102 6.54 -22.05 0.20
C THR A 102 6.78 -22.98 -0.98
N THR A 103 7.06 -22.45 -2.17
CA THR A 103 7.37 -23.25 -3.37
C THR A 103 8.65 -24.05 -3.19
N ILE A 104 9.70 -23.46 -2.62
CA ILE A 104 10.97 -24.16 -2.32
C ILE A 104 10.73 -25.28 -1.30
N ALA A 105 9.96 -25.02 -0.22
CA ALA A 105 9.66 -26.03 0.77
C ALA A 105 8.88 -27.20 0.17
N ALA A 106 7.89 -26.93 -0.68
CA ALA A 106 7.12 -27.95 -1.38
C ALA A 106 7.99 -28.78 -2.34
N ALA A 107 8.82 -28.11 -3.14
CA ALA A 107 9.74 -28.79 -4.05
C ALA A 107 10.72 -29.68 -3.28
N TYR A 108 11.27 -29.20 -2.17
CA TYR A 108 12.18 -29.96 -1.32
C TYR A 108 11.51 -31.24 -0.79
N LEU A 109 10.28 -31.14 -0.28
CA LEU A 109 9.54 -32.31 0.21
C LEU A 109 9.23 -33.35 -0.88
N ILE A 110 9.00 -32.89 -2.11
CA ILE A 110 8.71 -33.79 -3.25
C ILE A 110 9.97 -34.56 -3.68
N VAL A 111 11.11 -33.85 -3.77
CA VAL A 111 12.36 -34.39 -4.28
C VAL A 111 13.05 -35.27 -3.23
N ASN A 112 13.06 -34.87 -1.96
CA ASN A 112 13.81 -35.55 -0.90
C ASN A 112 12.91 -36.40 0.03
N ARG A 113 11.99 -37.15 -0.53
CA ARG A 113 11.04 -37.98 0.25
C ARG A 113 11.71 -39.00 1.21
N ASN A 114 12.89 -39.48 0.88
CA ASN A 114 13.56 -40.56 1.62
C ASN A 114 14.69 -40.08 2.56
N LEU A 115 15.15 -38.84 2.43
CA LEU A 115 16.22 -38.27 3.23
C LEU A 115 15.89 -36.80 3.57
N LEU A 116 15.01 -36.64 4.57
CA LEU A 116 14.63 -35.31 5.04
C LEU A 116 15.72 -34.77 5.95
N ASP A 117 16.42 -33.74 5.49
CA ASP A 117 17.30 -32.96 6.34
C ASP A 117 16.48 -32.00 7.21
N LEU A 118 16.54 -32.22 8.53
CA LEU A 118 15.78 -31.48 9.51
C LEU A 118 16.13 -29.98 9.48
N TYR A 119 17.39 -29.64 9.22
CA TYR A 119 17.83 -28.23 9.17
C TYR A 119 17.26 -27.51 7.93
N ALA A 120 17.27 -28.17 6.78
CA ALA A 120 16.67 -27.62 5.56
C ALA A 120 15.15 -27.48 5.70
N LEU A 121 14.48 -28.43 6.36
CA LEU A 121 13.04 -28.37 6.60
C LEU A 121 12.66 -27.22 7.55
N ILE A 122 13.38 -27.07 8.66
CA ILE A 122 13.15 -25.97 9.63
C ILE A 122 13.42 -24.62 8.98
N GLY A 123 14.50 -24.50 8.21
CA GLY A 123 14.87 -23.25 7.53
C GLY A 123 13.82 -22.80 6.51
N THR A 124 13.36 -23.70 5.67
CA THR A 124 12.40 -23.38 4.59
C THR A 124 10.98 -23.14 5.14
N THR A 125 10.51 -23.98 6.05
CA THR A 125 9.17 -23.79 6.69
C THR A 125 9.15 -22.61 7.63
N GLY A 126 10.20 -22.40 8.42
CA GLY A 126 10.33 -21.23 9.30
C GLY A 126 10.36 -19.92 8.52
N GLY A 127 11.14 -19.86 7.43
CA GLY A 127 11.16 -18.71 6.54
C GLY A 127 9.79 -18.42 5.93
N ALA A 128 9.13 -19.43 5.40
CA ALA A 128 7.77 -19.30 4.85
C ALA A 128 6.78 -18.76 5.90
N ALA A 129 6.78 -19.30 7.12
CA ALA A 129 5.89 -18.89 8.21
C ALA A 129 6.09 -17.42 8.61
N VAL A 130 7.35 -16.98 8.74
CA VAL A 130 7.67 -15.57 9.08
C VAL A 130 7.19 -14.62 7.98
N PHE A 131 7.45 -14.93 6.70
CA PHE A 131 7.01 -14.07 5.59
C PHE A 131 5.50 -14.06 5.43
N TRP A 132 4.78 -15.18 5.66
CA TRP A 132 3.33 -15.22 5.66
C TRP A 132 2.74 -14.40 6.81
N TYR A 133 3.32 -14.49 8.01
CA TYR A 133 2.89 -13.69 9.16
C TYR A 133 3.05 -12.19 8.89
N GLU A 134 4.21 -11.76 8.38
CA GLU A 134 4.45 -10.36 8.05
C GLU A 134 3.56 -9.88 6.88
N ALA A 135 3.38 -10.70 5.84
CA ALA A 135 2.47 -10.39 4.74
C ALA A 135 1.03 -10.20 5.23
N TRP A 136 0.58 -11.09 6.11
CA TRP A 136 -0.75 -10.99 6.71
C TRP A 136 -0.90 -9.77 7.64
N ARG A 137 0.13 -9.46 8.42
CA ARG A 137 0.18 -8.27 9.27
C ARG A 137 0.09 -6.99 8.43
N VAL A 138 0.84 -6.91 7.35
CA VAL A 138 0.78 -5.78 6.41
C VAL A 138 -0.58 -5.72 5.73
N TRP A 139 -1.15 -6.86 5.35
CA TRP A 139 -2.46 -6.91 4.72
C TRP A 139 -3.58 -6.45 5.67
N ARG A 140 -3.56 -6.84 6.93
CA ARG A 140 -4.53 -6.34 7.92
C ARG A 140 -4.43 -4.83 8.18
N ARG A 141 -3.27 -4.25 7.91
CA ARG A 141 -3.03 -2.80 8.01
C ARG A 141 -3.33 -2.07 6.71
N LYS A 142 -3.88 -2.78 5.69
CA LYS A 142 -4.26 -2.14 4.43
C LYS A 142 -5.20 -0.97 4.70
N PRO A 143 -4.94 0.17 4.08
CA PRO A 143 -5.83 1.31 4.09
C PRO A 143 -6.99 1.19 3.07
N PHE A 144 -7.29 -0.04 2.59
CA PHE A 144 -8.36 -0.29 1.62
C PHE A 144 -9.53 -1.02 2.28
#